data_a2fe472bd9a489b22eb7d51bc8d73892
#
_entry.id   a2fe472bd9a489b22eb7d51bc8d73892
#
_cell.length_a   1.000
_cell.length_b   1.000
_cell.length_c   1.000
_cell.angle_alpha   90.00
_cell.angle_beta   90.00
_cell.angle_gamma   90.00
#
_symmetry.space_group_name_H-M   'P 1'
#
loop_
_entity.id
_entity.type
_entity.pdbx_description
1 polymer ?
#
loop_
_entity_poly.entity_id
_entity_poly.type
_entity_poly.pdbx_seq_one_letter_code
_entity_poly.pdbx_strand_id
1 'polypeptide(L)'
;KQIRLTTVIDPEGYIYEKNGKKETRIPDAIVSIFRLNPVNEKYELWPAKQYQQVNPQTTDVRGTYSFLVPEGKYYITVEAPGYKPYKGNIFIVSSGNGVHTNIELKAEGGWLTLIDLKTFILIIVIILLALNFYRDKNRQKFRDQQSI
;
A
#
# COMPACT_ATOMS: atom_id res chain seq x y z
N LYS A 1 -29.87 30.39 28.45
CA LYS A 1 -28.89 29.24 28.50
C LYS A 1 -28.40 29.05 27.09
N GLN A 2 -27.23 29.57 26.74
CA GLN A 2 -26.62 29.34 25.42
C GLN A 2 -26.01 27.94 25.40
N ILE A 3 -26.50 27.08 24.53
CA ILE A 3 -25.90 25.78 24.23
C ILE A 3 -24.78 26.07 23.22
N ARG A 4 -23.53 26.01 23.67
CA ARG A 4 -22.37 26.04 22.78
C ARG A 4 -22.19 24.62 22.19
N LEU A 5 -22.64 24.44 20.97
CA LEU A 5 -22.28 23.25 20.17
C LEU A 5 -20.82 23.40 19.76
N THR A 6 -19.93 22.72 20.46
CA THR A 6 -18.56 22.56 19.99
C THR A 6 -18.61 21.41 18.99
N THR A 7 -18.56 21.69 17.70
CA THR A 7 -18.37 20.70 16.67
C THR A 7 -16.95 20.16 16.86
N VAL A 8 -16.83 18.96 17.40
CA VAL A 8 -15.57 18.23 17.38
C VAL A 8 -15.42 17.75 15.93
N ILE A 9 -14.54 18.40 15.19
CA ILE A 9 -14.09 17.89 13.90
C ILE A 9 -13.24 16.67 14.25
N ASP A 10 -13.73 15.50 13.91
CA ASP A 10 -13.00 14.24 14.09
C ASP A 10 -11.74 14.29 13.19
N PRO A 11 -10.54 14.27 13.74
CA PRO A 11 -9.33 14.38 12.94
C PRO A 11 -9.15 13.13 12.11
N GLU A 12 -9.43 13.23 10.81
CA GLU A 12 -9.24 12.15 9.84
C GLU A 12 -7.89 12.30 9.15
N GLY A 13 -7.08 11.22 9.14
CA GLY A 13 -5.97 11.04 8.24
C GLY A 13 -6.41 10.30 6.99
N TYR A 14 -5.56 10.27 5.96
CA TYR A 14 -5.86 9.51 4.76
C TYR A 14 -4.62 8.83 4.17
N ILE A 15 -4.88 7.75 3.45
CA ILE A 15 -3.89 6.98 2.73
C ILE A 15 -3.96 7.35 1.24
N TYR A 16 -2.81 7.60 0.63
CA TYR A 16 -2.74 8.00 -0.78
C TYR A 16 -1.46 7.51 -1.46
N GLU A 17 -1.50 7.45 -2.79
CA GLU A 17 -0.33 7.35 -3.64
C GLU A 17 -0.10 8.66 -4.39
N LYS A 18 1.16 8.93 -4.74
CA LYS A 18 1.53 10.11 -5.50
C LYS A 18 2.18 9.73 -6.82
N ASN A 19 1.54 10.11 -7.91
CA ASN A 19 2.04 9.98 -9.27
C ASN A 19 2.33 11.37 -9.86
N GLY A 20 3.58 11.82 -9.78
CA GLY A 20 3.97 13.17 -10.14
C GLY A 20 3.30 14.22 -9.24
N LYS A 21 2.40 15.02 -9.81
CA LYS A 21 1.62 16.04 -9.07
C LYS A 21 0.24 15.56 -8.62
N LYS A 22 -0.18 14.36 -9.05
CA LYS A 22 -1.51 13.82 -8.75
C LYS A 22 -1.45 12.93 -7.52
N GLU A 23 -2.36 13.18 -6.57
CA GLU A 23 -2.62 12.32 -5.41
C GLU A 23 -3.88 11.50 -5.68
N THR A 24 -3.79 10.19 -5.46
CA THR A 24 -4.92 9.25 -5.57
C THR A 24 -5.13 8.60 -4.22
N ARG A 25 -6.35 8.64 -3.71
CA ARG A 25 -6.72 8.02 -2.43
C ARG A 25 -6.75 6.51 -2.57
N ILE A 26 -6.32 5.81 -1.51
CA ILE A 26 -6.27 4.34 -1.48
C ILE A 26 -7.36 3.84 -0.54
N PRO A 27 -8.47 3.32 -1.08
CA PRO A 27 -9.47 2.61 -0.28
C PRO A 27 -8.95 1.22 0.12
N ASP A 28 -9.66 0.57 1.05
CA ASP A 28 -9.39 -0.80 1.51
C ASP A 28 -7.98 -1.04 2.06
N ALA A 29 -7.25 0.02 2.42
CA ALA A 29 -5.99 -0.09 3.13
C ALA A 29 -6.24 -0.43 4.61
N ILE A 30 -5.47 -1.37 5.14
CA ILE A 30 -5.53 -1.78 6.54
C ILE A 30 -4.55 -0.92 7.34
N VAL A 31 -5.08 -0.09 8.23
CA VAL A 31 -4.32 0.82 9.10
C VAL A 31 -4.34 0.29 10.52
N SER A 32 -3.17 0.00 11.07
CA SER A 32 -3.00 -0.50 12.44
C SER A 32 -2.19 0.49 13.27
N ILE A 33 -2.64 0.78 14.49
CA ILE A 33 -1.90 1.61 15.44
C ILE A 33 -1.40 0.77 16.61
N PHE A 34 -0.12 0.95 16.94
CA PHE A 34 0.56 0.25 18.03
C PHE A 34 0.95 1.25 19.12
N ARG A 35 0.80 0.84 20.37
CA ARG A 35 1.15 1.62 21.56
C ARG A 35 2.32 1.00 22.29
N LEU A 36 3.23 1.83 22.80
CA LEU A 36 4.25 1.39 23.73
C LEU A 36 3.61 1.01 25.06
N ASN A 37 3.73 -0.23 25.44
CA ASN A 37 3.34 -0.69 26.79
C ASN A 37 4.42 -0.27 27.80
N PRO A 38 4.08 0.56 28.80
CA PRO A 38 5.07 1.09 29.74
C PRO A 38 5.62 0.04 30.70
N VAL A 39 4.96 -1.12 30.82
CA VAL A 39 5.35 -2.18 31.77
C VAL A 39 6.43 -3.08 31.19
N ASN A 40 6.29 -3.47 29.92
CA ASN A 40 7.21 -4.41 29.26
C ASN A 40 8.09 -3.75 28.18
N GLU A 41 7.93 -2.43 27.98
CA GLU A 41 8.63 -1.61 26.99
C GLU A 41 8.51 -2.11 25.54
N LYS A 42 7.45 -2.86 25.23
CA LYS A 42 7.15 -3.38 23.89
C LYS A 42 5.99 -2.63 23.25
N TYR A 43 6.05 -2.53 21.93
CA TYR A 43 4.90 -2.04 21.15
C TYR A 43 3.91 -3.17 20.91
N GLU A 44 2.68 -2.93 21.29
CA GLU A 44 1.57 -3.86 21.16
C GLU A 44 0.45 -3.18 20.37
N LEU A 45 -0.38 -3.99 19.69
CA LEU A 45 -1.56 -3.48 19.01
C LEU A 45 -2.44 -2.75 20.03
N TRP A 46 -2.71 -1.46 19.78
CA TRP A 46 -3.50 -0.67 20.74
C TRP A 46 -4.90 -1.27 20.91
N PRO A 47 -5.36 -1.48 22.17
CA PRO A 47 -6.62 -2.15 22.48
C PRO A 47 -7.84 -1.23 22.28
N ALA A 48 -8.14 -0.88 21.04
CA ALA A 48 -9.15 0.09 20.63
C ALA A 48 -10.56 -0.22 21.14
N LYS A 49 -10.90 -1.50 21.32
CA LYS A 49 -12.21 -1.93 21.82
C LYS A 49 -12.56 -1.33 23.20
N GLN A 50 -11.56 -1.11 24.06
CA GLN A 50 -11.74 -0.48 25.37
C GLN A 50 -12.18 0.99 25.25
N TYR A 51 -11.98 1.58 24.09
CA TYR A 51 -12.30 2.98 23.76
C TYR A 51 -13.41 3.08 22.70
N GLN A 52 -14.20 2.02 22.50
CA GLN A 52 -15.28 1.95 21.52
C GLN A 52 -14.83 2.23 20.09
N GLN A 53 -13.59 1.87 19.77
CA GLN A 53 -12.98 2.02 18.45
C GLN A 53 -12.55 0.68 17.89
N VAL A 54 -12.18 0.67 16.61
CA VAL A 54 -11.68 -0.51 15.89
C VAL A 54 -10.21 -0.32 15.58
N ASN A 55 -9.41 -1.35 15.79
CA ASN A 55 -7.99 -1.41 15.37
C ASN A 55 -7.66 -2.88 15.05
N PRO A 56 -7.26 -3.22 13.84
CA PRO A 56 -7.03 -2.35 12.66
C PRO A 56 -8.31 -1.71 12.10
N GLN A 57 -8.15 -0.56 11.39
CA GLN A 57 -9.20 0.05 10.57
C GLN A 57 -8.95 -0.24 9.09
N THR A 58 -10.03 -0.39 8.32
CA THR A 58 -9.96 -0.42 6.86
C THR A 58 -10.40 0.95 6.33
N THR A 59 -9.60 1.54 5.45
CA THR A 59 -9.95 2.85 4.88
C THR A 59 -11.19 2.78 4.00
N ASP A 60 -11.98 3.84 4.03
CA ASP A 60 -13.19 4.01 3.23
C ASP A 60 -12.85 4.38 1.77
N VAL A 61 -13.87 4.62 0.94
CA VAL A 61 -13.73 5.04 -0.47
C VAL A 61 -12.93 6.34 -0.65
N ARG A 62 -12.80 7.15 0.40
CA ARG A 62 -11.99 8.38 0.43
C ARG A 62 -10.58 8.12 0.92
N GLY A 63 -10.25 6.87 1.26
CA GLY A 63 -8.97 6.48 1.83
C GLY A 63 -8.76 6.96 3.25
N THR A 64 -9.84 7.29 4.02
CA THR A 64 -9.72 7.91 5.34
C THR A 64 -9.68 6.90 6.47
N TYR A 65 -9.01 7.28 7.56
CA TYR A 65 -8.97 6.59 8.84
C TYR A 65 -8.90 7.59 9.99
N SER A 66 -9.30 7.21 11.19
CA SER A 66 -9.12 8.04 12.38
C SER A 66 -8.94 7.22 13.64
N PHE A 67 -8.01 7.64 14.51
CA PHE A 67 -7.82 7.07 15.83
C PHE A 67 -7.82 8.15 16.89
N LEU A 68 -8.68 8.02 17.89
CA LEU A 68 -8.68 8.81 19.11
C LEU A 68 -8.01 7.98 20.21
N VAL A 69 -6.75 8.27 20.46
CA VAL A 69 -5.94 7.48 21.40
C VAL A 69 -5.58 8.30 22.64
N PRO A 70 -5.45 7.66 23.83
CA PRO A 70 -4.96 8.33 25.02
C PRO A 70 -3.48 8.73 24.87
N GLU A 71 -2.98 9.51 25.82
CA GLU A 71 -1.57 9.89 25.88
C GLU A 71 -0.64 8.66 25.80
N GLY A 72 0.44 8.78 25.07
CA GLY A 72 1.41 7.70 24.92
C GLY A 72 2.30 7.83 23.71
N LYS A 73 3.14 6.81 23.52
CA LYS A 73 4.01 6.65 22.34
C LYS A 73 3.39 5.62 21.40
N TYR A 74 3.30 5.98 20.14
CA TYR A 74 2.64 5.18 19.11
C TYR A 74 3.45 5.12 17.83
N TYR A 75 3.16 4.13 17.01
CA TYR A 75 3.47 4.15 15.57
C TYR A 75 2.32 3.52 14.80
N ILE A 76 2.24 3.80 13.50
CA ILE A 76 1.22 3.27 12.59
C ILE A 76 1.88 2.37 11.57
N THR A 77 1.20 1.28 11.20
CA THR A 77 1.49 0.50 9.99
C THR A 77 0.31 0.56 9.03
N VAL A 78 0.61 0.52 7.75
CA VAL A 78 -0.41 0.47 6.69
C VAL A 78 -0.05 -0.62 5.70
N GLU A 79 -1.04 -1.44 5.38
CA GLU A 79 -0.95 -2.49 4.37
C GLU A 79 -2.09 -2.31 3.36
N ALA A 80 -1.76 -2.36 2.08
CA ALA A 80 -2.75 -2.32 1.00
C ALA A 80 -2.30 -3.22 -0.16
N PRO A 81 -3.23 -3.90 -0.85
CA PRO A 81 -2.90 -4.75 -1.99
C PRO A 81 -2.20 -3.96 -3.10
N GLY A 82 -1.06 -4.45 -3.58
CA GLY A 82 -0.27 -3.79 -4.63
C GLY A 82 0.62 -2.64 -4.16
N TYR A 83 0.74 -2.44 -2.85
CA TYR A 83 1.59 -1.43 -2.23
C TYR A 83 2.59 -2.04 -1.26
N LYS A 84 3.76 -1.41 -1.15
CA LYS A 84 4.75 -1.79 -0.14
C LYS A 84 4.20 -1.49 1.25
N PRO A 85 4.33 -2.43 2.22
CA PRO A 85 3.95 -2.18 3.59
C PRO A 85 4.65 -0.93 4.15
N TYR A 86 3.88 -0.08 4.81
CA TYR A 86 4.38 1.13 5.46
C TYR A 86 4.49 0.91 6.96
N LYS A 87 5.60 1.35 7.54
CA LYS A 87 5.78 1.49 8.98
C LYS A 87 6.24 2.90 9.29
N GLY A 88 5.39 3.64 10.00
CA GLY A 88 5.66 5.01 10.39
C GLY A 88 6.69 5.12 11.52
N ASN A 89 7.22 6.34 11.70
CA ASN A 89 8.04 6.69 12.84
C ASN A 89 7.22 6.69 14.13
N ILE A 90 7.91 6.56 15.27
CA ILE A 90 7.30 6.70 16.58
C ILE A 90 6.92 8.17 16.79
N PHE A 91 5.69 8.41 17.24
CA PHE A 91 5.19 9.73 17.62
C PHE A 91 4.58 9.70 19.03
N ILE A 92 4.49 10.88 19.64
CA ILE A 92 3.93 11.05 20.97
C ILE A 92 2.57 11.76 20.83
N VAL A 93 1.55 11.18 21.43
CA VAL A 93 0.23 11.80 21.56
C VAL A 93 0.14 12.41 22.95
N SER A 94 -0.12 13.71 23.00
CA SER A 94 -0.48 14.44 24.21
C SER A 94 -1.99 14.47 24.37
N SER A 95 -2.48 14.78 25.57
CA SER A 95 -3.90 14.76 25.93
C SER A 95 -4.81 15.47 24.91
N GLY A 96 -5.87 14.75 24.48
CA GLY A 96 -6.94 15.31 23.65
C GLY A 96 -6.67 15.40 22.15
N ASN A 97 -5.56 14.86 21.65
CA ASN A 97 -5.24 14.90 20.23
C ASN A 97 -5.58 13.57 19.53
N GLY A 98 -6.28 13.66 18.39
CA GLY A 98 -6.48 12.55 17.48
C GLY A 98 -5.27 12.30 16.58
N VAL A 99 -5.17 11.11 16.04
CA VAL A 99 -4.14 10.74 15.06
C VAL A 99 -4.71 10.92 13.65
N HIS A 100 -4.17 11.87 12.88
CA HIS A 100 -4.66 12.30 11.56
C HIS A 100 -3.54 12.53 10.56
N THR A 101 -2.53 11.66 10.55
CA THR A 101 -1.39 11.78 9.63
C THR A 101 -1.76 11.27 8.24
N ASN A 102 -1.47 12.06 7.19
CA ASN A 102 -1.60 11.59 5.82
C ASN A 102 -0.40 10.74 5.45
N ILE A 103 -0.65 9.54 4.92
CA ILE A 103 0.37 8.54 4.66
C ILE A 103 0.44 8.21 3.17
N GLU A 104 1.61 8.46 2.57
CA GLU A 104 1.91 8.08 1.19
C GLU A 104 2.37 6.62 1.14
N LEU A 105 1.67 5.79 0.35
CA LEU A 105 2.13 4.46 0.02
C LEU A 105 2.83 4.46 -1.35
N LYS A 106 3.84 3.62 -1.47
CA LYS A 106 4.54 3.38 -2.73
C LYS A 106 4.04 2.07 -3.32
N ALA A 107 3.61 2.11 -4.58
CA ALA A 107 3.21 0.91 -5.29
C ALA A 107 4.33 -0.15 -5.23
N GLU A 108 3.94 -1.41 -5.00
CA GLU A 108 4.82 -2.56 -5.07
C GLU A 108 4.99 -2.93 -6.54
N GLY A 109 5.65 -2.09 -7.30
CA GLY A 109 5.70 -2.28 -8.72
C GLY A 109 7.10 -2.22 -9.29
N GLY A 110 7.55 -3.37 -9.81
CA GLY A 110 8.38 -3.41 -10.99
C GLY A 110 7.48 -3.53 -12.22
N TRP A 111 7.94 -3.09 -13.39
CA TRP A 111 7.26 -3.26 -14.69
C TRP A 111 6.72 -4.69 -14.95
N LEU A 112 7.24 -5.71 -14.25
CA LEU A 112 6.80 -7.11 -14.31
C LEU A 112 5.40 -7.35 -13.72
N THR A 113 4.91 -6.50 -12.80
CA THR A 113 3.56 -6.64 -12.23
C THR A 113 2.47 -6.14 -13.20
N LEU A 114 2.85 -5.41 -14.25
CA LEU A 114 1.95 -4.97 -15.32
C LEU A 114 1.73 -6.05 -16.37
N ILE A 115 2.52 -7.13 -16.35
CA ILE A 115 2.44 -8.23 -17.30
C ILE A 115 1.62 -9.34 -16.65
N ASP A 116 0.36 -9.49 -17.06
CA ASP A 116 -0.44 -10.62 -16.64
C ASP A 116 0.14 -11.92 -17.21
N LEU A 117 -0.21 -13.07 -16.63
CA LEU A 117 0.29 -14.38 -17.03
C LEU A 117 0.04 -14.65 -18.52
N LYS A 118 -1.07 -14.16 -19.08
CA LYS A 118 -1.43 -14.36 -20.50
C LYS A 118 -0.48 -13.61 -21.42
N THR A 119 -0.21 -12.35 -21.09
CA THR A 119 0.74 -11.49 -21.82
C THR A 119 2.16 -12.07 -21.74
N PHE A 120 2.56 -12.58 -20.59
CA PHE A 120 3.87 -13.23 -20.40
C PHE A 120 4.00 -14.47 -21.29
N ILE A 121 2.99 -15.36 -21.32
CA ILE A 121 2.97 -16.55 -22.18
C ILE A 121 3.00 -16.13 -23.65
N LEU A 122 2.24 -15.11 -24.05
CA LEU A 122 2.23 -14.61 -25.43
C LEU A 122 3.61 -14.14 -25.87
N ILE A 123 4.33 -13.40 -25.03
CA ILE A 123 5.70 -12.95 -25.32
C ILE A 123 6.64 -14.16 -25.53
N ILE A 124 6.55 -15.17 -24.68
CA ILE A 124 7.35 -16.41 -24.84
C ILE A 124 7.05 -17.09 -26.16
N VAL A 125 5.78 -17.23 -26.54
CA VAL A 125 5.38 -17.84 -27.81
C VAL A 125 5.95 -17.07 -29.00
N ILE A 126 5.87 -15.74 -29.00
CA ILE A 126 6.43 -14.88 -30.05
C ILE A 126 7.93 -15.07 -30.17
N ILE A 127 8.66 -15.12 -29.04
CA ILE A 127 10.12 -15.35 -29.04
C ILE A 127 10.44 -16.73 -29.63
N LEU A 128 9.72 -17.79 -29.24
CA LEU A 128 9.92 -19.14 -29.76
C LEU A 128 9.64 -19.23 -31.26
N LEU A 129 8.60 -18.58 -31.76
CA LEU A 129 8.28 -18.49 -33.18
C LEU A 129 9.39 -17.77 -33.96
N ALA A 130 9.89 -16.64 -33.45
CA ALA A 130 11.00 -15.89 -34.05
C ALA A 130 12.29 -16.73 -34.13
N LEU A 131 12.63 -17.45 -33.06
CA LEU A 131 13.78 -18.34 -33.01
C LEU A 131 13.62 -19.52 -34.01
N ASN A 132 12.42 -20.08 -34.13
CA ASN A 132 12.15 -21.16 -35.09
C ASN A 132 12.30 -20.66 -36.54
N PHE A 133 11.72 -19.51 -36.84
CA PHE A 133 11.87 -18.87 -38.17
C PHE A 133 13.33 -18.55 -38.50
N TYR A 134 14.08 -18.00 -37.54
CA TYR A 134 15.52 -17.73 -37.75
C TYR A 134 16.31 -19.02 -38.01
N ARG A 135 16.00 -20.10 -37.31
CA ARG A 135 16.65 -21.39 -37.48
C ARG A 135 16.33 -22.04 -38.84
N ASP A 136 15.08 -21.91 -39.30
CA ASP A 136 14.69 -22.41 -40.62
C ASP A 136 15.34 -21.64 -41.77
N LYS A 137 15.42 -20.31 -41.64
CA LYS A 137 16.13 -19.49 -42.63
C LYS A 137 17.61 -19.83 -42.74
N ASN A 138 18.27 -20.14 -41.63
CA ASN A 138 19.66 -20.57 -41.65
C ASN A 138 19.83 -21.95 -42.28
N ARG A 139 18.89 -22.88 -42.04
CA ARG A 139 18.92 -24.23 -42.68
C ARG A 139 18.72 -24.15 -44.18
N GLN A 140 17.89 -23.25 -44.69
CA GLN A 140 17.72 -23.02 -46.12
C GLN A 140 19.01 -22.56 -46.77
N LYS A 141 19.69 -21.57 -46.16
CA LYS A 141 20.99 -21.08 -46.68
C LYS A 141 22.06 -22.20 -46.82
N PHE A 142 22.11 -23.15 -45.87
CA PHE A 142 23.06 -24.25 -45.96
C PHE A 142 22.69 -25.28 -47.05
N ARG A 143 21.40 -25.49 -47.36
CA ARG A 143 20.95 -26.34 -48.43
C ARG A 143 21.29 -25.77 -49.83
N ASP A 144 21.10 -24.47 -50.01
CA ASP A 144 21.36 -23.79 -51.27
C ASP A 144 22.89 -23.75 -51.60
N GLN A 145 23.76 -23.81 -50.60
CA GLN A 145 25.21 -23.92 -50.78
C GLN A 145 25.73 -25.30 -51.14
N GLN A 146 24.96 -26.38 -50.90
CA GLN A 146 25.34 -27.75 -51.22
C GLN A 146 24.80 -28.25 -52.57
N SER A 147 24.02 -27.43 -53.28
CA SER A 147 23.41 -27.73 -54.57
C SER A 147 24.15 -27.13 -55.78
N ILE A 148 25.34 -26.57 -55.53
CA ILE A 148 26.28 -26.14 -56.58
C ILE A 148 27.47 -27.08 -56.61
#